data_2266274535051de301f24819f8c1a2d6
#
_entry.id   2266274535051de301f24819f8c1a2d6
#
_cell.length_a   1.000
_cell.length_b   1.000
_cell.length_c   1.000
_cell.angle_alpha   90.00
_cell.angle_beta   90.00
_cell.angle_gamma   90.00
#
_symmetry.space_group_name_H-M   'P 1'
#
loop_
_entity.id
_entity.type
_entity.pdbx_description
1 polymer ?
#
loop_
_entity_poly.entity_id
_entity_poly.type
_entity_poly.pdbx_seq_one_letter_code
_entity_poly.pdbx_strand_id
1 'polypeptide(L)'
;MSDPRKNTRDIFPATGNELTAKSWLTEAPLRMLMNNLHPDVAENPHELVVYGGIGRAARTWKDFDMIVASLRDLEEDQTLLVQSGKPVGVFQTHKDAPRVLIANSNLVPHWATWDHFNELDKKGLAMYGQMTAGSWIYIGSQGIVQGTYETFVEAGRQHYNGDLTGRWVLTGGLGGMGGAQPLAAVMAGACCLAVECNPESIDFRIRTRYVDERADTLDEALEMIARWTAAGEAKSVGLLGNAADVYAELVKRGVHPDMVTDQTSAHDPINGYLPQGWTMAEWREKRESDPKAVEKAARASMKVHVQAMIDFQKMGLPVFDYGNNIRQGLKDAFDFPGFVPAYIRPLFCRGIGPFRWAALSGDPEDIYKTDAKVKEILSEDKHLHNWLDMARERIAFQGLPARICWVGLGVRHKLGLAFNEMVRTGELSAPIVIGRDHLDSGSVASPNRETEAMKDGSDAVSDWPLLNALLNTASGATWVSLHHGGGVGMGFSQHSGMVICCDGTADADRRIARVLWNDPATGVMRHADAGYDDALDCARENGLNLPGIL
;
A
#
# COMPACT_ATOMS: atom_id res chain seq x y z
N MET A 1 25.72 12.34 -22.65
CA MET A 1 24.67 11.37 -23.01
C MET A 1 23.42 11.77 -22.24
N SER A 2 22.23 11.74 -22.87
CA SER A 2 20.95 11.98 -22.17
C SER A 2 20.75 10.89 -21.12
N ASP A 3 20.14 11.24 -19.98
CA ASP A 3 19.81 10.28 -18.92
C ASP A 3 18.87 9.19 -19.51
N PRO A 4 19.24 7.91 -19.48
CA PRO A 4 18.46 6.82 -20.08
C PRO A 4 17.12 6.58 -19.38
N ARG A 5 16.88 7.25 -18.25
CA ARG A 5 15.63 7.21 -17.48
C ARG A 5 14.64 8.30 -17.90
N LYS A 6 15.06 9.31 -18.67
CA LYS A 6 14.22 10.44 -19.08
C LYS A 6 13.67 10.30 -20.48
N ASN A 7 12.38 10.59 -20.64
CA ASN A 7 11.66 10.64 -21.90
C ASN A 7 10.56 11.71 -21.82
N THR A 8 9.85 11.94 -22.89
CA THR A 8 8.74 12.90 -22.96
C THR A 8 7.44 12.27 -23.46
N ARG A 9 7.44 10.94 -23.68
CA ARG A 9 6.24 10.23 -24.17
C ARG A 9 5.33 9.84 -23.01
N ASP A 10 4.04 10.06 -23.17
CA ASP A 10 3.02 9.54 -22.30
C ASP A 10 2.72 8.08 -22.64
N ILE A 11 2.45 7.27 -21.62
CA ILE A 11 2.12 5.86 -21.75
C ILE A 11 0.67 5.65 -21.34
N PHE A 12 -0.07 4.96 -22.20
CA PHE A 12 -1.45 4.55 -21.95
C PHE A 12 -1.59 3.05 -22.18
N PRO A 13 -2.21 2.29 -21.26
CA PRO A 13 -2.52 0.89 -21.52
C PRO A 13 -3.56 0.77 -22.64
N ALA A 14 -3.50 -0.32 -23.39
CA ALA A 14 -4.62 -0.70 -24.24
C ALA A 14 -5.85 -1.02 -23.38
N THR A 15 -7.03 -0.78 -23.93
CA THR A 15 -8.34 -1.02 -23.28
C THR A 15 -9.24 -1.85 -24.19
N GLY A 16 -10.37 -2.36 -23.65
CA GLY A 16 -11.30 -3.18 -24.40
C GLY A 16 -10.85 -4.64 -24.51
N ASN A 17 -11.47 -5.37 -25.43
CA ASN A 17 -11.34 -6.84 -25.56
C ASN A 17 -10.39 -7.26 -26.72
N GLU A 18 -9.59 -6.35 -27.25
CA GLU A 18 -8.62 -6.65 -28.31
C GLU A 18 -7.24 -6.88 -27.72
N LEU A 19 -6.59 -7.98 -28.13
CA LEU A 19 -5.24 -8.33 -27.72
C LEU A 19 -4.20 -7.52 -28.51
N THR A 20 -3.18 -7.03 -27.82
CA THR A 20 -1.96 -6.47 -28.40
C THR A 20 -0.76 -7.41 -28.20
N ALA A 21 -0.93 -8.45 -27.40
CA ALA A 21 -0.03 -9.58 -27.17
C ALA A 21 -0.68 -10.89 -27.67
N LYS A 22 -0.01 -12.04 -27.50
CA LYS A 22 -0.50 -13.33 -28.04
C LYS A 22 -1.63 -13.96 -27.19
N SER A 23 -1.74 -13.63 -25.92
CA SER A 23 -2.76 -14.15 -25.03
C SER A 23 -3.11 -13.16 -23.91
N TRP A 24 -4.22 -13.38 -23.22
CA TRP A 24 -4.58 -12.60 -22.04
C TRP A 24 -3.57 -12.74 -20.90
N LEU A 25 -2.88 -13.88 -20.81
CA LEU A 25 -1.86 -14.10 -19.78
C LEU A 25 -0.60 -13.24 -19.98
N THR A 26 -0.34 -12.81 -21.21
CA THR A 26 0.77 -11.90 -21.55
C THR A 26 0.30 -10.44 -21.74
N GLU A 27 -0.94 -10.25 -22.19
CA GLU A 27 -1.59 -8.93 -22.28
C GLU A 27 -1.80 -8.30 -20.91
N ALA A 28 -2.21 -9.07 -19.91
CA ALA A 28 -2.51 -8.57 -18.57
C ALA A 28 -1.28 -7.88 -17.92
N PRO A 29 -0.11 -8.50 -17.79
CA PRO A 29 1.07 -7.81 -17.27
C PRO A 29 1.52 -6.64 -18.16
N LEU A 30 1.32 -6.71 -19.48
CA LEU A 30 1.61 -5.62 -20.39
C LEU A 30 0.75 -4.38 -20.12
N ARG A 31 -0.58 -4.55 -20.01
CA ARG A 31 -1.50 -3.45 -19.69
C ARG A 31 -1.21 -2.86 -18.32
N MET A 32 -0.93 -3.70 -17.33
CA MET A 32 -0.65 -3.25 -15.98
C MET A 32 0.70 -2.53 -15.85
N LEU A 33 1.75 -2.96 -16.58
CA LEU A 33 3.01 -2.22 -16.68
C LEU A 33 2.77 -0.82 -17.28
N MET A 34 2.02 -0.74 -18.37
CA MET A 34 1.69 0.53 -19.02
C MET A 34 0.81 1.40 -18.13
N ASN A 35 -0.15 0.81 -17.41
CA ASN A 35 -1.00 1.51 -16.45
C ASN A 35 -0.19 2.15 -15.31
N ASN A 36 0.87 1.47 -14.85
CA ASN A 36 1.75 2.04 -13.82
C ASN A 36 2.44 3.34 -14.26
N LEU A 37 2.56 3.56 -15.56
CA LEU A 37 3.16 4.78 -16.13
C LEU A 37 2.12 5.72 -16.77
N HIS A 38 0.83 5.42 -16.60
CA HIS A 38 -0.24 6.34 -17.02
C HIS A 38 -0.08 7.70 -16.31
N PRO A 39 -0.25 8.84 -17.01
CA PRO A 39 -0.08 10.17 -16.40
C PRO A 39 -0.91 10.44 -15.15
N ASP A 40 -2.09 9.83 -15.03
CA ASP A 40 -2.96 9.95 -13.85
C ASP A 40 -2.55 9.00 -12.71
N VAL A 41 -1.63 8.06 -12.95
CA VAL A 41 -1.20 7.03 -11.99
C VAL A 41 0.17 7.33 -11.41
N ALA A 42 1.15 7.60 -12.28
CA ALA A 42 2.54 7.78 -11.89
C ALA A 42 2.83 9.18 -11.37
N GLU A 43 3.68 9.28 -10.33
CA GLU A 43 4.16 10.57 -9.80
C GLU A 43 5.06 11.31 -10.83
N ASN A 44 5.93 10.57 -11.52
CA ASN A 44 6.78 11.12 -12.58
C ASN A 44 6.94 10.07 -13.71
N PRO A 45 5.93 9.93 -14.59
CA PRO A 45 5.94 8.92 -15.65
C PRO A 45 7.11 9.09 -16.61
N HIS A 46 7.55 10.31 -16.89
CA HIS A 46 8.66 10.60 -17.79
C HIS A 46 10.03 10.17 -17.27
N GLU A 47 10.14 9.86 -15.97
CA GLU A 47 11.32 9.26 -15.33
C GLU A 47 11.06 7.81 -14.86
N LEU A 48 9.98 7.18 -15.32
CA LEU A 48 9.54 5.83 -14.97
C LEU A 48 9.15 5.68 -13.49
N VAL A 49 9.01 6.77 -12.74
CA VAL A 49 8.69 6.77 -11.32
C VAL A 49 7.18 6.67 -11.13
N VAL A 50 6.76 5.60 -10.49
CA VAL A 50 5.33 5.32 -10.20
C VAL A 50 4.91 6.00 -8.92
N TYR A 51 5.62 5.76 -7.81
CA TYR A 51 5.36 6.42 -6.52
C TYR A 51 6.58 6.34 -5.58
N GLY A 52 6.50 7.06 -4.46
CA GLY A 52 7.53 7.04 -3.41
C GLY A 52 8.86 7.68 -3.82
N GLY A 53 8.83 8.58 -4.78
CA GLY A 53 9.95 9.39 -5.25
C GLY A 53 10.96 8.65 -6.13
N ILE A 54 11.22 7.36 -5.88
CA ILE A 54 12.22 6.54 -6.62
C ILE A 54 11.71 5.17 -7.05
N GLY A 55 10.48 4.79 -6.69
CA GLY A 55 9.88 3.50 -7.05
C GLY A 55 9.52 3.44 -8.53
N ARG A 56 10.27 2.67 -9.33
CA ARG A 56 10.15 2.63 -10.80
C ARG A 56 9.49 1.35 -11.29
N ALA A 57 8.83 1.45 -12.44
CA ALA A 57 8.22 0.32 -13.14
C ALA A 57 9.21 -0.44 -14.04
N ALA A 58 10.23 0.24 -14.56
CA ALA A 58 11.33 -0.30 -15.35
C ALA A 58 12.63 0.46 -15.06
N ARG A 59 13.79 -0.15 -15.36
CA ARG A 59 15.10 0.41 -15.03
C ARG A 59 15.44 1.62 -15.88
N THR A 60 15.23 1.50 -17.20
CA THR A 60 15.41 2.57 -18.19
C THR A 60 14.30 2.50 -19.22
N TRP A 61 14.16 3.53 -20.05
CA TRP A 61 13.20 3.53 -21.15
C TRP A 61 13.51 2.43 -22.18
N LYS A 62 14.78 2.13 -22.42
CA LYS A 62 15.18 0.99 -23.27
C LYS A 62 14.70 -0.33 -22.67
N ASP A 63 14.85 -0.50 -21.36
CA ASP A 63 14.41 -1.73 -20.68
C ASP A 63 12.88 -1.84 -20.70
N PHE A 64 12.15 -0.71 -20.52
CA PHE A 64 10.71 -0.67 -20.70
C PHE A 64 10.27 -1.15 -22.09
N ASP A 65 10.89 -0.62 -23.14
CA ASP A 65 10.58 -1.01 -24.51
C ASP A 65 10.87 -2.50 -24.76
N MET A 66 11.97 -3.02 -24.20
CA MET A 66 12.31 -4.45 -24.30
C MET A 66 11.32 -5.33 -23.54
N ILE A 67 10.83 -4.90 -22.35
CA ILE A 67 9.78 -5.64 -21.61
C ILE A 67 8.49 -5.68 -22.44
N VAL A 68 8.07 -4.53 -22.98
CA VAL A 68 6.87 -4.43 -23.83
C VAL A 68 6.97 -5.35 -25.04
N ALA A 69 8.10 -5.32 -25.76
CA ALA A 69 8.34 -6.19 -26.90
C ALA A 69 8.33 -7.68 -26.51
N SER A 70 8.99 -8.03 -25.39
CA SER A 70 9.03 -9.41 -24.90
C SER A 70 7.63 -9.92 -24.52
N LEU A 71 6.81 -9.12 -23.83
CA LEU A 71 5.45 -9.50 -23.43
C LEU A 71 4.53 -9.71 -24.64
N ARG A 72 4.71 -8.91 -25.71
CA ARG A 72 3.96 -9.08 -26.96
C ARG A 72 4.31 -10.35 -27.71
N ASP A 73 5.54 -10.80 -27.57
CA ASP A 73 6.06 -11.97 -28.31
C ASP A 73 6.08 -13.27 -27.50
N LEU A 74 5.80 -13.20 -26.19
CA LEU A 74 5.86 -14.32 -25.26
C LEU A 74 4.75 -15.35 -25.54
N GLU A 75 5.12 -16.63 -25.58
CA GLU A 75 4.17 -17.75 -25.70
C GLU A 75 3.56 -18.14 -24.33
N GLU A 76 2.44 -18.86 -24.37
CA GLU A 76 1.70 -19.23 -23.14
C GLU A 76 2.44 -20.23 -22.24
N ASP A 77 3.47 -20.88 -22.72
CA ASP A 77 4.32 -21.83 -21.99
C ASP A 77 5.74 -21.32 -21.74
N GLN A 78 5.95 -20.03 -21.96
CA GLN A 78 7.21 -19.33 -21.70
C GLN A 78 7.12 -18.40 -20.49
N THR A 79 8.25 -18.14 -19.86
CA THR A 79 8.38 -17.22 -18.74
C THR A 79 9.46 -16.18 -19.01
N LEU A 80 9.10 -14.90 -18.89
CA LEU A 80 10.01 -13.76 -18.92
C LEU A 80 10.59 -13.53 -17.53
N LEU A 81 11.91 -13.41 -17.43
CA LEU A 81 12.61 -13.00 -16.21
C LEU A 81 12.96 -11.51 -16.27
N VAL A 82 12.63 -10.80 -15.18
CA VAL A 82 12.89 -9.36 -15.03
C VAL A 82 13.70 -9.12 -13.76
N GLN A 83 14.92 -8.62 -13.93
CA GLN A 83 15.84 -8.32 -12.84
C GLN A 83 15.96 -6.80 -12.65
N SER A 84 15.47 -6.28 -11.54
CA SER A 84 15.49 -4.85 -11.24
C SER A 84 15.08 -4.00 -12.45
N GLY A 85 13.88 -4.28 -12.99
CA GLY A 85 13.29 -3.55 -14.11
C GLY A 85 13.95 -3.75 -15.47
N LYS A 86 14.81 -4.75 -15.63
CA LYS A 86 15.43 -5.13 -16.90
C LYS A 86 15.03 -6.55 -17.30
N PRO A 87 14.53 -6.79 -18.52
CA PRO A 87 14.28 -8.14 -19.02
C PRO A 87 15.63 -8.83 -19.27
N VAL A 88 15.82 -10.02 -18.71
CA VAL A 88 17.11 -10.71 -18.75
C VAL A 88 17.06 -12.08 -19.43
N GLY A 89 15.88 -12.62 -19.66
CA GLY A 89 15.73 -13.87 -20.39
C GLY A 89 14.30 -14.33 -20.52
N VAL A 90 14.04 -15.12 -21.56
CA VAL A 90 12.79 -15.87 -21.78
C VAL A 90 13.13 -17.34 -21.75
N PHE A 91 12.40 -18.11 -20.96
CA PHE A 91 12.64 -19.53 -20.77
C PHE A 91 11.41 -20.35 -21.09
N GLN A 92 11.60 -21.52 -21.64
CA GLN A 92 10.56 -22.52 -21.81
C GLN A 92 10.18 -23.06 -20.42
N THR A 93 8.92 -22.98 -20.08
CA THR A 93 8.36 -23.50 -18.83
C THR A 93 7.16 -24.41 -19.13
N HIS A 94 5.98 -24.08 -18.64
CA HIS A 94 4.74 -24.79 -18.92
C HIS A 94 3.53 -23.88 -18.75
N LYS A 95 2.36 -24.28 -19.23
CA LYS A 95 1.14 -23.45 -19.24
C LYS A 95 0.71 -22.91 -17.87
N ASP A 96 0.90 -23.68 -16.80
CA ASP A 96 0.55 -23.25 -15.43
C ASP A 96 1.64 -22.39 -14.76
N ALA A 97 2.84 -22.26 -15.36
CA ALA A 97 3.88 -21.41 -14.82
C ALA A 97 3.54 -19.91 -14.96
N PRO A 98 4.08 -19.04 -14.10
CA PRO A 98 3.96 -17.60 -14.31
C PRO A 98 4.53 -17.15 -15.65
N ARG A 99 3.87 -16.19 -16.28
CA ARG A 99 4.39 -15.56 -17.52
C ARG A 99 5.54 -14.62 -17.24
N VAL A 100 5.59 -14.03 -16.02
CA VAL A 100 6.68 -13.14 -15.60
C VAL A 100 7.12 -13.49 -14.18
N LEU A 101 8.42 -13.53 -13.97
CA LEU A 101 9.05 -13.57 -12.67
C LEU A 101 9.93 -12.34 -12.50
N ILE A 102 9.71 -11.59 -11.43
CA ILE A 102 10.36 -10.31 -11.17
C ILE A 102 11.14 -10.39 -9.86
N ALA A 103 12.37 -9.91 -9.87
CA ALA A 103 13.15 -9.67 -8.65
C ALA A 103 13.71 -8.25 -8.66
N ASN A 104 13.38 -7.44 -7.65
CA ASN A 104 13.79 -6.06 -7.58
C ASN A 104 14.61 -5.76 -6.32
N SER A 105 15.77 -5.11 -6.51
CA SER A 105 16.64 -4.58 -5.46
C SER A 105 17.01 -5.56 -4.34
N ASN A 106 16.95 -6.87 -4.59
CA ASN A 106 17.34 -7.87 -3.60
C ASN A 106 18.87 -7.92 -3.48
N LEU A 107 19.38 -7.26 -2.45
CA LEU A 107 20.79 -7.27 -2.07
C LEU A 107 21.04 -8.35 -1.02
N VAL A 108 22.24 -8.94 -1.04
CA VAL A 108 22.69 -9.82 0.04
C VAL A 108 22.66 -9.02 1.35
N PRO A 109 22.13 -9.55 2.48
CA PRO A 109 21.78 -8.75 3.66
C PRO A 109 22.88 -7.82 4.18
N HIS A 110 24.13 -8.28 4.23
CA HIS A 110 25.25 -7.44 4.69
C HIS A 110 25.50 -6.20 3.80
N TRP A 111 25.12 -6.25 2.53
CA TRP A 111 25.25 -5.15 1.56
C TRP A 111 23.95 -4.38 1.32
N ALA A 112 22.89 -4.72 2.02
CA ALA A 112 21.58 -4.10 1.86
C ALA A 112 21.51 -2.74 2.59
N THR A 113 22.29 -1.79 2.11
CA THR A 113 22.36 -0.40 2.59
C THR A 113 21.99 0.57 1.47
N TRP A 114 21.49 1.75 1.85
CA TRP A 114 21.19 2.81 0.87
C TRP A 114 22.41 3.23 0.07
N ASP A 115 23.59 3.37 0.73
CA ASP A 115 24.82 3.79 0.06
C ASP A 115 25.20 2.82 -1.05
N HIS A 116 25.20 1.51 -0.74
CA HIS A 116 25.52 0.49 -1.71
C HIS A 116 24.45 0.36 -2.82
N PHE A 117 23.16 0.43 -2.45
CA PHE A 117 22.09 0.44 -3.43
C PHE A 117 22.22 1.63 -4.40
N ASN A 118 22.43 2.84 -3.90
CA ASN A 118 22.58 4.05 -4.71
C ASN A 118 23.78 3.95 -5.67
N GLU A 119 24.89 3.35 -5.23
CA GLU A 119 26.03 3.07 -6.10
C GLU A 119 25.64 2.13 -7.25
N LEU A 120 24.91 1.05 -6.97
CA LEU A 120 24.46 0.09 -7.97
C LEU A 120 23.39 0.69 -8.92
N ASP A 121 22.45 1.47 -8.41
CA ASP A 121 21.46 2.17 -9.23
C ASP A 121 22.13 3.15 -10.20
N LYS A 122 23.10 3.92 -9.70
CA LYS A 122 23.90 4.84 -10.54
C LYS A 122 24.71 4.11 -11.62
N LYS A 123 25.17 2.90 -11.35
CA LYS A 123 25.84 2.03 -12.34
C LYS A 123 24.87 1.32 -13.30
N GLY A 124 23.55 1.46 -13.10
CA GLY A 124 22.53 0.78 -13.88
C GLY A 124 22.47 -0.73 -13.64
N LEU A 125 22.83 -1.19 -12.43
CA LEU A 125 22.84 -2.60 -12.03
C LEU A 125 21.64 -2.99 -11.18
N ALA A 126 21.00 -2.03 -10.51
CA ALA A 126 19.81 -2.22 -9.71
C ALA A 126 18.77 -1.14 -10.02
N MET A 127 17.56 -1.36 -9.56
CA MET A 127 16.43 -0.41 -9.62
C MET A 127 15.59 -0.58 -8.37
N TYR A 128 15.17 0.54 -7.76
CA TYR A 128 14.22 0.48 -6.66
C TYR A 128 12.82 0.20 -7.20
N GLY A 129 12.49 -1.08 -7.32
CA GLY A 129 11.17 -1.56 -7.73
C GLY A 129 10.26 -1.67 -6.52
N GLN A 130 9.87 -0.54 -5.97
CA GLN A 130 9.09 -0.47 -4.74
C GLN A 130 7.72 -1.15 -4.89
N MET A 131 7.49 -2.22 -4.11
CA MET A 131 6.19 -2.89 -3.98
C MET A 131 5.40 -3.00 -5.30
N THR A 132 4.18 -2.50 -5.32
CA THR A 132 3.26 -2.55 -6.47
C THR A 132 3.72 -1.73 -7.68
N ALA A 133 4.63 -0.78 -7.51
CA ALA A 133 5.28 -0.10 -8.64
C ALA A 133 6.15 -1.06 -9.46
N GLY A 134 7.02 -1.81 -8.79
CA GLY A 134 7.93 -2.76 -9.44
C GLY A 134 7.28 -4.09 -9.84
N SER A 135 6.11 -4.41 -9.32
CA SER A 135 5.31 -5.60 -9.68
C SER A 135 4.12 -5.31 -10.59
N TRP A 136 3.99 -4.08 -11.04
CA TRP A 136 2.97 -3.68 -12.03
C TRP A 136 1.53 -3.96 -11.59
N ILE A 137 1.21 -3.66 -10.34
CA ILE A 137 -0.14 -3.83 -9.78
C ILE A 137 -0.58 -2.61 -8.94
N TYR A 138 0.07 -1.47 -9.14
CA TYR A 138 -0.34 -0.23 -8.51
C TYR A 138 -1.65 0.27 -9.14
N ILE A 139 -2.60 0.63 -8.31
CA ILE A 139 -3.96 1.05 -8.69
C ILE A 139 -4.29 2.48 -8.23
N GLY A 140 -3.28 3.30 -8.01
CA GLY A 140 -3.45 4.64 -7.45
C GLY A 140 -3.59 4.63 -5.93
N SER A 141 -4.05 5.74 -5.38
CA SER A 141 -4.08 6.00 -3.93
C SER A 141 -5.16 5.25 -3.15
N GLN A 142 -6.14 4.61 -3.82
CA GLN A 142 -7.23 3.93 -3.10
C GLN A 142 -6.76 2.77 -2.21
N GLY A 143 -5.64 2.12 -2.55
CA GLY A 143 -5.08 1.05 -1.73
C GLY A 143 -4.69 1.51 -0.33
N ILE A 144 -4.11 2.70 -0.23
CA ILE A 144 -3.70 3.32 1.04
C ILE A 144 -4.93 3.81 1.82
N VAL A 145 -5.91 4.39 1.13
CA VAL A 145 -7.16 4.84 1.76
C VAL A 145 -7.86 3.67 2.43
N GLN A 146 -7.95 2.54 1.73
CA GLN A 146 -8.64 1.37 2.24
C GLN A 146 -7.93 0.76 3.47
N GLY A 147 -6.61 0.59 3.44
CA GLY A 147 -5.84 0.10 4.59
C GLY A 147 -5.93 1.03 5.81
N THR A 148 -5.96 2.33 5.58
CA THR A 148 -6.15 3.33 6.64
C THR A 148 -7.58 3.30 7.21
N TYR A 149 -8.57 3.12 6.33
CA TYR A 149 -9.96 2.93 6.72
C TYR A 149 -10.13 1.71 7.63
N GLU A 150 -9.57 0.55 7.28
CA GLU A 150 -9.60 -0.66 8.11
C GLU A 150 -8.97 -0.41 9.48
N THR A 151 -7.85 0.31 9.51
CA THR A 151 -7.18 0.66 10.77
C THR A 151 -8.07 1.52 11.68
N PHE A 152 -8.71 2.55 11.14
CA PHE A 152 -9.58 3.42 11.94
C PHE A 152 -10.86 2.73 12.38
N VAL A 153 -11.45 1.90 11.53
CA VAL A 153 -12.63 1.09 11.89
C VAL A 153 -12.27 0.11 12.99
N GLU A 154 -11.13 -0.59 12.91
CA GLU A 154 -10.71 -1.52 13.95
C GLU A 154 -10.37 -0.78 15.26
N ALA A 155 -9.70 0.37 15.19
CA ALA A 155 -9.49 1.23 16.35
C ALA A 155 -10.84 1.69 16.97
N GLY A 156 -11.79 2.06 16.12
CA GLY A 156 -13.16 2.37 16.55
C GLY A 156 -13.84 1.20 17.26
N ARG A 157 -13.67 -0.01 16.73
CA ARG A 157 -14.22 -1.23 17.34
C ARG A 157 -13.62 -1.52 18.72
N GLN A 158 -12.31 -1.38 18.86
CA GLN A 158 -11.62 -1.67 20.12
C GLN A 158 -11.85 -0.61 21.19
N HIS A 159 -11.93 0.66 20.82
CA HIS A 159 -11.97 1.76 21.79
C HIS A 159 -13.34 2.43 21.94
N TYR A 160 -14.22 2.32 20.92
CA TYR A 160 -15.45 3.11 20.82
C TYR A 160 -16.68 2.30 20.41
N ASN A 161 -16.69 1.00 20.66
CA ASN A 161 -17.79 0.08 20.31
C ASN A 161 -18.20 0.12 18.83
N GLY A 162 -17.28 0.46 17.95
CA GLY A 162 -17.51 0.51 16.51
C GLY A 162 -18.18 1.78 15.98
N ASP A 163 -18.42 2.79 16.83
CA ASP A 163 -19.02 4.06 16.43
C ASP A 163 -18.03 5.23 16.61
N LEU A 164 -17.68 5.85 15.50
CA LEU A 164 -16.80 7.01 15.46
C LEU A 164 -17.55 8.35 15.25
N THR A 165 -18.87 8.34 15.27
CA THR A 165 -19.70 9.54 15.15
C THR A 165 -19.39 10.50 16.29
N GLY A 166 -19.13 11.77 15.96
CA GLY A 166 -18.77 12.81 16.92
C GLY A 166 -17.36 12.68 17.51
N ARG A 167 -16.51 11.84 16.94
CA ARG A 167 -15.11 11.66 17.33
C ARG A 167 -14.15 12.20 16.28
N TRP A 168 -12.91 12.43 16.67
CA TRP A 168 -11.92 12.96 15.73
C TRP A 168 -10.52 12.38 15.90
N VAL A 169 -9.83 12.28 14.78
CA VAL A 169 -8.45 11.79 14.65
C VAL A 169 -7.51 12.97 14.44
N LEU A 170 -6.41 13.00 15.20
CA LEU A 170 -5.28 13.88 14.94
C LEU A 170 -4.21 13.12 14.18
N THR A 171 -3.76 13.67 13.06
CA THR A 171 -2.66 13.10 12.26
C THR A 171 -1.73 14.17 11.70
N GLY A 172 -0.51 13.80 11.33
CA GLY A 172 0.48 14.66 10.68
C GLY A 172 0.83 14.17 9.27
N GLY A 173 1.02 15.11 8.36
CA GLY A 173 1.46 14.85 6.98
C GLY A 173 0.32 14.62 5.97
N LEU A 174 0.37 15.35 4.86
CA LEU A 174 -0.52 15.21 3.70
C LEU A 174 0.24 14.87 2.41
N GLY A 175 1.42 14.27 2.55
CA GLY A 175 2.20 13.74 1.43
C GLY A 175 1.54 12.55 0.73
N GLY A 176 2.31 11.80 -0.06
CA GLY A 176 1.79 10.66 -0.85
C GLY A 176 0.99 9.65 -0.04
N MET A 177 1.51 9.23 1.10
CA MET A 177 0.87 8.26 2.00
C MET A 177 -0.08 8.95 3.00
N GLY A 178 0.40 9.98 3.72
CA GLY A 178 -0.36 10.68 4.75
C GLY A 178 -1.63 11.36 4.26
N GLY A 179 -1.63 11.78 2.99
CA GLY A 179 -2.81 12.36 2.36
C GLY A 179 -4.04 11.47 2.32
N ALA A 180 -3.90 10.15 2.52
CA ALA A 180 -5.03 9.23 2.60
C ALA A 180 -5.75 9.27 3.97
N GLN A 181 -5.09 9.71 5.03
CA GLN A 181 -5.60 9.68 6.40
C GLN A 181 -6.92 10.44 6.58
N PRO A 182 -7.06 11.70 6.11
CA PRO A 182 -8.30 12.45 6.30
C PRO A 182 -9.51 11.78 5.65
N LEU A 183 -9.37 11.35 4.39
CA LEU A 183 -10.44 10.68 3.67
C LEU A 183 -10.83 9.36 4.36
N ALA A 184 -9.86 8.57 4.78
CA ALA A 184 -10.12 7.31 5.49
C ALA A 184 -10.83 7.51 6.82
N ALA A 185 -10.46 8.55 7.59
CA ALA A 185 -11.14 8.90 8.84
C ALA A 185 -12.60 9.30 8.60
N VAL A 186 -12.83 10.13 7.58
CA VAL A 186 -14.20 10.56 7.20
C VAL A 186 -15.03 9.36 6.74
N MET A 187 -14.47 8.47 5.93
CA MET A 187 -15.14 7.23 5.50
C MET A 187 -15.42 6.28 6.68
N ALA A 188 -14.60 6.30 7.72
CA ALA A 188 -14.84 5.56 8.96
C ALA A 188 -15.84 6.23 9.91
N GLY A 189 -16.34 7.44 9.58
CA GLY A 189 -17.33 8.17 10.36
C GLY A 189 -16.75 9.18 11.36
N ALA A 190 -15.42 9.38 11.37
CA ALA A 190 -14.75 10.34 12.25
C ALA A 190 -14.45 11.67 11.56
N CYS A 191 -14.32 12.74 12.34
CA CYS A 191 -13.61 13.94 11.88
C CYS A 191 -12.11 13.71 11.85
N CYS A 192 -11.37 14.52 11.07
CA CYS A 192 -9.92 14.47 11.04
C CYS A 192 -9.31 15.86 11.02
N LEU A 193 -8.32 16.09 11.88
CA LEU A 193 -7.41 17.21 11.81
C LEU A 193 -6.04 16.70 11.34
N ALA A 194 -5.64 17.10 10.13
CA ALA A 194 -4.37 16.75 9.54
C ALA A 194 -3.45 17.97 9.47
N VAL A 195 -2.29 17.89 10.14
CA VAL A 195 -1.31 18.98 10.17
C VAL A 195 -0.31 18.82 9.02
N GLU A 196 -0.17 19.86 8.20
CA GLU A 196 0.73 19.86 7.04
C GLU A 196 1.50 21.19 6.95
N CYS A 197 2.80 21.11 6.75
CA CYS A 197 3.67 22.28 6.64
C CYS A 197 3.73 22.89 5.23
N ASN A 198 3.37 22.13 4.20
CA ASN A 198 3.37 22.58 2.82
C ASN A 198 1.94 22.95 2.36
N PRO A 199 1.66 24.25 2.12
CA PRO A 199 0.34 24.68 1.68
C PRO A 199 -0.09 24.05 0.35
N GLU A 200 0.86 23.77 -0.56
CA GLU A 200 0.57 23.14 -1.86
C GLU A 200 0.02 21.73 -1.69
N SER A 201 0.49 20.99 -0.66
CA SER A 201 -0.03 19.67 -0.32
C SER A 201 -1.47 19.74 0.18
N ILE A 202 -1.82 20.71 1.02
CA ILE A 202 -3.20 20.94 1.49
C ILE A 202 -4.12 21.24 0.31
N ASP A 203 -3.72 22.21 -0.53
CA ASP A 203 -4.51 22.63 -1.69
C ASP A 203 -4.71 21.48 -2.71
N PHE A 204 -3.67 20.64 -2.88
CA PHE A 204 -3.77 19.44 -3.71
C PHE A 204 -4.80 18.44 -3.14
N ARG A 205 -4.79 18.19 -1.81
CA ARG A 205 -5.71 17.25 -1.17
C ARG A 205 -7.15 17.76 -1.15
N ILE A 206 -7.38 19.06 -1.06
CA ILE A 206 -8.72 19.66 -1.23
C ILE A 206 -9.20 19.47 -2.66
N ARG A 207 -8.36 19.82 -3.66
CA ARG A 207 -8.71 19.67 -5.08
C ARG A 207 -9.02 18.22 -5.46
N THR A 208 -8.31 17.26 -4.86
CA THR A 208 -8.52 15.82 -5.09
C THR A 208 -9.56 15.20 -4.15
N ARG A 209 -10.22 16.01 -3.30
CA ARG A 209 -11.29 15.59 -2.39
C ARG A 209 -10.86 14.60 -1.29
N TYR A 210 -9.59 14.66 -0.88
CA TYR A 210 -9.06 13.90 0.25
C TYR A 210 -9.13 14.66 1.55
N VAL A 211 -9.18 15.99 1.49
CA VAL A 211 -9.43 16.90 2.61
C VAL A 211 -10.62 17.78 2.23
N ASP A 212 -11.52 18.02 3.19
CA ASP A 212 -12.75 18.80 2.93
C ASP A 212 -12.49 20.30 3.04
N GLU A 213 -11.80 20.76 4.08
CA GLU A 213 -11.58 22.19 4.34
C GLU A 213 -10.13 22.46 4.78
N ARG A 214 -9.71 23.73 4.70
CA ARG A 214 -8.40 24.22 5.15
C ARG A 214 -8.55 25.17 6.32
N ALA A 215 -7.61 25.12 7.26
CA ALA A 215 -7.44 26.14 8.30
C ALA A 215 -6.01 26.66 8.29
N ASP A 216 -5.85 27.95 8.51
CA ASP A 216 -4.54 28.60 8.60
C ASP A 216 -4.09 28.82 10.06
N THR A 217 -5.00 28.61 11.02
CA THR A 217 -4.71 28.69 12.46
C THR A 217 -5.26 27.49 13.22
N LEU A 218 -4.60 27.13 14.34
CA LEU A 218 -5.03 26.03 15.18
C LEU A 218 -6.42 26.30 15.78
N ASP A 219 -6.71 27.55 16.17
CA ASP A 219 -8.00 27.91 16.76
C ASP A 219 -9.14 27.71 15.75
N GLU A 220 -8.96 28.14 14.50
CA GLU A 220 -9.91 27.91 13.42
C GLU A 220 -10.16 26.41 13.19
N ALA A 221 -9.07 25.60 13.12
CA ALA A 221 -9.19 24.16 12.96
C ALA A 221 -9.97 23.50 14.11
N LEU A 222 -9.72 23.91 15.36
CA LEU A 222 -10.41 23.38 16.53
C LEU A 222 -11.89 23.79 16.57
N GLU A 223 -12.23 25.02 16.14
CA GLU A 223 -13.62 25.45 16.00
C GLU A 223 -14.38 24.63 14.94
N MET A 224 -13.74 24.32 13.80
CA MET A 224 -14.30 23.44 12.78
C MET A 224 -14.56 22.04 13.35
N ILE A 225 -13.55 21.42 13.97
CA ILE A 225 -13.67 20.10 14.60
C ILE A 225 -14.79 20.08 15.65
N ALA A 226 -14.83 21.05 16.54
CA ALA A 226 -15.86 21.12 17.57
C ALA A 226 -17.27 21.23 16.98
N ARG A 227 -17.44 22.03 15.94
CA ARG A 227 -18.72 22.17 15.24
C ARG A 227 -19.17 20.86 14.59
N TRP A 228 -18.27 20.16 13.86
CA TRP A 228 -18.62 18.94 13.15
C TRP A 228 -18.85 17.77 14.11
N THR A 229 -18.02 17.60 15.13
CA THR A 229 -18.22 16.56 16.15
C THR A 229 -19.54 16.74 16.89
N ALA A 230 -19.90 17.97 17.26
CA ALA A 230 -21.19 18.27 17.89
C ALA A 230 -22.40 18.00 16.97
N ALA A 231 -22.23 18.17 15.66
CA ALA A 231 -23.26 17.87 14.65
C ALA A 231 -23.31 16.40 14.25
N GLY A 232 -22.34 15.58 14.65
CA GLY A 232 -22.18 14.21 14.19
C GLY A 232 -21.80 14.10 12.71
N GLU A 233 -21.21 15.16 12.13
CA GLU A 233 -20.74 15.20 10.75
C GLU A 233 -19.30 14.71 10.67
N ALA A 234 -19.02 13.75 9.77
CA ALA A 234 -17.66 13.31 9.47
C ALA A 234 -17.05 14.22 8.39
N LYS A 235 -16.10 15.05 8.78
CA LYS A 235 -15.36 15.97 7.89
C LYS A 235 -13.90 16.10 8.32
N SER A 236 -13.08 16.57 7.39
CA SER A 236 -11.65 16.74 7.60
C SER A 236 -11.17 18.17 7.35
N VAL A 237 -10.18 18.59 8.13
CA VAL A 237 -9.50 19.87 7.96
C VAL A 237 -7.98 19.66 7.86
N GLY A 238 -7.38 20.28 6.85
CA GLY A 238 -5.93 20.42 6.71
C GLY A 238 -5.47 21.72 7.38
N LEU A 239 -4.71 21.59 8.46
CA LEU A 239 -4.14 22.73 9.17
C LEU A 239 -2.74 23.05 8.66
N LEU A 240 -2.51 24.27 8.20
CA LEU A 240 -1.18 24.72 7.85
C LEU A 240 -0.34 24.95 9.12
N GLY A 241 0.64 24.09 9.35
CA GLY A 241 1.49 24.18 10.53
C GLY A 241 2.56 23.09 10.58
N ASN A 242 3.45 23.21 11.56
CA ASN A 242 4.41 22.16 11.86
C ASN A 242 3.84 21.19 12.89
N ALA A 243 3.83 19.89 12.58
CA ALA A 243 3.21 18.88 13.44
C ALA A 243 3.84 18.84 14.84
N ALA A 244 5.17 19.01 14.97
CA ALA A 244 5.82 19.04 16.27
C ALA A 244 5.34 20.22 17.15
N ASP A 245 5.09 21.39 16.55
CA ASP A 245 4.56 22.55 17.26
C ASP A 245 3.08 22.36 17.64
N VAL A 246 2.27 21.90 16.68
CA VAL A 246 0.82 21.75 16.87
C VAL A 246 0.50 20.69 17.91
N TYR A 247 1.14 19.51 17.86
CA TYR A 247 0.91 18.44 18.84
C TYR A 247 1.32 18.89 20.25
N ALA A 248 2.47 19.53 20.39
CA ALA A 248 2.91 20.04 21.68
C ALA A 248 1.97 21.13 22.23
N GLU A 249 1.45 22.02 21.38
CA GLU A 249 0.50 23.07 21.81
C GLU A 249 -0.86 22.48 22.20
N LEU A 250 -1.35 21.44 21.48
CA LEU A 250 -2.58 20.73 21.84
C LEU A 250 -2.46 20.05 23.21
N VAL A 251 -1.34 19.38 23.50
CA VAL A 251 -1.04 18.80 24.82
C VAL A 251 -1.06 19.90 25.91
N LYS A 252 -0.37 20.99 25.66
CA LYS A 252 -0.30 22.13 26.60
C LYS A 252 -1.67 22.76 26.88
N ARG A 253 -2.56 22.80 25.88
CA ARG A 253 -3.94 23.30 26.01
C ARG A 253 -4.89 22.29 26.67
N GLY A 254 -4.45 21.05 26.89
CA GLY A 254 -5.31 19.97 27.39
C GLY A 254 -6.40 19.57 26.40
N VAL A 255 -6.14 19.69 25.10
CA VAL A 255 -7.07 19.23 24.06
C VAL A 255 -6.95 17.72 23.91
N HIS A 256 -8.08 17.02 23.83
CA HIS A 256 -8.16 15.56 23.80
C HIS A 256 -8.72 15.08 22.45
N PRO A 257 -7.88 14.73 21.45
CA PRO A 257 -8.31 13.94 20.30
C PRO A 257 -8.83 12.57 20.76
N ASP A 258 -9.74 11.97 20.00
CA ASP A 258 -10.15 10.59 20.28
C ASP A 258 -9.09 9.57 19.86
N MET A 259 -8.33 9.86 18.80
CA MET A 259 -7.18 9.06 18.35
C MET A 259 -6.04 9.97 17.89
N VAL A 260 -4.81 9.55 18.14
CA VAL A 260 -3.61 10.29 17.72
C VAL A 260 -2.70 9.36 16.94
N THR A 261 -2.32 9.80 15.75
CA THR A 261 -1.37 9.06 14.89
C THR A 261 -0.47 10.04 14.13
N ASP A 262 0.45 9.50 13.33
CA ASP A 262 1.33 10.28 12.46
C ASP A 262 1.64 9.52 11.18
N GLN A 263 1.66 10.23 10.08
CA GLN A 263 2.18 9.75 8.80
C GLN A 263 3.01 10.80 8.08
N THR A 264 3.70 11.67 8.82
CA THR A 264 4.76 12.52 8.25
C THR A 264 5.85 11.63 7.63
N SER A 265 6.59 12.14 6.64
CA SER A 265 7.67 11.39 6.00
C SER A 265 8.93 11.32 6.88
N ALA A 266 8.76 10.92 8.14
CA ALA A 266 9.82 10.88 9.16
C ALA A 266 10.94 9.88 8.85
N HIS A 267 10.72 8.91 7.96
CA HIS A 267 11.74 7.97 7.47
C HIS A 267 12.84 8.66 6.64
N ASP A 268 12.57 9.85 6.10
CA ASP A 268 13.56 10.69 5.40
C ASP A 268 13.67 12.04 6.11
N PRO A 269 14.56 12.18 7.10
CA PRO A 269 14.68 13.40 7.89
C PRO A 269 15.21 14.59 7.10
N ILE A 270 15.82 14.36 5.92
CA ILE A 270 16.38 15.44 5.10
C ILE A 270 15.30 15.98 4.16
N ASN A 271 14.60 15.09 3.44
CA ASN A 271 13.67 15.49 2.39
C ASN A 271 12.19 15.39 2.79
N GLY A 272 11.88 14.74 3.90
CA GLY A 272 10.53 14.40 4.29
C GLY A 272 9.99 15.08 5.55
N TYR A 273 10.84 15.75 6.35
CA TYR A 273 10.43 16.34 7.63
C TYR A 273 10.94 17.76 7.81
N LEU A 274 10.04 18.75 7.85
CA LEU A 274 10.39 20.15 8.06
C LEU A 274 10.78 20.40 9.53
N PRO A 275 12.01 20.90 9.83
CA PRO A 275 12.38 21.26 11.19
C PRO A 275 11.53 22.38 11.77
N GLN A 276 11.28 22.34 13.10
CA GLN A 276 10.61 23.43 13.82
C GLN A 276 11.34 24.77 13.62
N GLY A 277 10.56 25.83 13.44
CA GLY A 277 11.08 27.19 13.26
C GLY A 277 11.71 27.48 11.90
N TRP A 278 11.75 26.50 10.99
CA TRP A 278 12.25 26.73 9.63
C TRP A 278 11.10 27.00 8.67
N THR A 279 11.36 27.86 7.70
CA THR A 279 10.46 28.05 6.56
C THR A 279 10.71 26.99 5.50
N MET A 280 9.71 26.73 4.65
CA MET A 280 9.85 25.84 3.49
C MET A 280 10.99 26.28 2.56
N ALA A 281 11.22 27.59 2.41
CA ALA A 281 12.29 28.14 1.57
C ALA A 281 13.67 27.82 2.16
N GLU A 282 13.89 28.09 3.46
CA GLU A 282 15.14 27.77 4.16
C GLU A 282 15.43 26.26 4.13
N TRP A 283 14.40 25.44 4.33
CA TRP A 283 14.55 23.99 4.28
C TRP A 283 14.97 23.51 2.88
N ARG A 284 14.32 24.01 1.82
CA ARG A 284 14.67 23.69 0.44
C ARG A 284 16.10 24.09 0.09
N GLU A 285 16.56 25.25 0.53
CA GLU A 285 17.94 25.71 0.34
C GLU A 285 18.96 24.86 1.12
N LYS A 286 18.68 24.60 2.40
CA LYS A 286 19.61 23.87 3.27
C LYS A 286 19.71 22.38 2.96
N ARG A 287 18.69 21.76 2.38
CA ARG A 287 18.79 20.37 1.90
C ARG A 287 19.93 20.18 0.91
N GLU A 288 20.17 21.17 0.05
CA GLU A 288 21.23 21.14 -0.95
C GLU A 288 22.57 21.59 -0.38
N SER A 289 22.56 22.62 0.48
CA SER A 289 23.79 23.26 0.97
C SER A 289 24.37 22.60 2.22
N ASP A 290 23.54 22.13 3.17
CA ASP A 290 23.97 21.49 4.43
C ASP A 290 22.96 20.42 4.91
N PRO A 291 22.87 19.27 4.24
CA PRO A 291 21.94 18.19 4.58
C PRO A 291 22.13 17.64 6.00
N LYS A 292 23.35 17.72 6.57
CA LYS A 292 23.62 17.27 7.94
C LYS A 292 22.96 18.17 8.98
N ALA A 293 22.96 19.48 8.75
CA ALA A 293 22.27 20.42 9.63
C ALA A 293 20.75 20.18 9.56
N VAL A 294 20.20 19.92 8.36
CA VAL A 294 18.79 19.57 8.18
C VAL A 294 18.44 18.31 8.95
N GLU A 295 19.18 17.22 8.78
CA GLU A 295 18.95 15.96 9.48
C GLU A 295 18.95 16.15 11.00
N LYS A 296 19.94 16.88 11.53
CA LYS A 296 20.05 17.17 12.96
C LYS A 296 18.82 17.95 13.49
N ALA A 297 18.40 18.97 12.77
CA ALA A 297 17.25 19.80 13.15
C ALA A 297 15.93 19.06 13.03
N ALA A 298 15.74 18.27 11.97
CA ALA A 298 14.57 17.43 11.77
C ALA A 298 14.42 16.38 12.89
N ARG A 299 15.51 15.66 13.23
CA ARG A 299 15.52 14.70 14.34
C ARG A 299 15.22 15.35 15.71
N ALA A 300 15.67 16.58 15.94
CA ALA A 300 15.32 17.33 17.13
C ALA A 300 13.81 17.65 17.19
N SER A 301 13.23 18.04 16.06
CA SER A 301 11.79 18.33 15.94
C SER A 301 10.94 17.05 16.07
N MET A 302 11.37 15.93 15.47
CA MET A 302 10.72 14.62 15.65
C MET A 302 10.66 14.21 17.13
N LYS A 303 11.69 14.53 17.93
CA LYS A 303 11.67 14.27 19.38
C LYS A 303 10.56 15.01 20.09
N VAL A 304 10.33 16.27 19.74
CA VAL A 304 9.22 17.06 20.29
C VAL A 304 7.88 16.46 19.91
N HIS A 305 7.73 16.07 18.63
CA HIS A 305 6.51 15.46 18.11
C HIS A 305 6.20 14.13 18.83
N VAL A 306 7.17 13.21 18.90
CA VAL A 306 7.00 11.92 19.57
C VAL A 306 6.74 12.12 21.07
N GLN A 307 7.40 13.10 21.72
CA GLN A 307 7.11 13.40 23.12
C GLN A 307 5.65 13.82 23.33
N ALA A 308 5.10 14.64 22.45
CA ALA A 308 3.70 15.03 22.51
C ALA A 308 2.77 13.81 22.30
N MET A 309 3.12 12.89 21.39
CA MET A 309 2.38 11.63 21.23
C MET A 309 2.39 10.77 22.51
N ILE A 310 3.55 10.66 23.18
CA ILE A 310 3.67 9.97 24.48
C ILE A 310 2.81 10.67 25.56
N ASP A 311 2.75 11.98 25.54
CA ASP A 311 1.96 12.72 26.53
C ASP A 311 0.45 12.53 26.27
N PHE A 312 -0.01 12.45 25.04
CA PHE A 312 -1.37 12.02 24.70
C PHE A 312 -1.66 10.59 25.19
N GLN A 313 -0.72 9.65 25.00
CA GLN A 313 -0.87 8.29 25.53
C GLN A 313 -1.02 8.26 27.05
N LYS A 314 -0.24 9.06 27.78
CA LYS A 314 -0.36 9.22 29.25
C LYS A 314 -1.70 9.80 29.68
N MET A 315 -2.37 10.55 28.82
CA MET A 315 -3.75 11.01 29.04
C MET A 315 -4.79 9.91 28.83
N GLY A 316 -4.37 8.70 28.42
CA GLY A 316 -5.23 7.54 28.19
C GLY A 316 -5.83 7.49 26.79
N LEU A 317 -5.30 8.25 25.83
CA LEU A 317 -5.80 8.27 24.47
C LEU A 317 -5.16 7.15 23.64
N PRO A 318 -5.86 6.56 22.66
CA PRO A 318 -5.29 5.68 21.65
C PRO A 318 -4.25 6.42 20.81
N VAL A 319 -2.99 5.98 20.90
CA VAL A 319 -1.84 6.55 20.16
C VAL A 319 -1.13 5.44 19.42
N PHE A 320 -0.83 5.65 18.15
CA PHE A 320 -0.11 4.67 17.32
C PHE A 320 0.66 5.33 16.18
N ASP A 321 1.76 4.70 15.77
CA ASP A 321 2.54 5.09 14.58
C ASP A 321 1.95 4.44 13.34
N TYR A 322 1.67 5.23 12.30
CA TYR A 322 1.15 4.71 11.04
C TYR A 322 2.25 4.26 10.04
N GLY A 323 3.44 3.94 10.52
CA GLY A 323 4.42 3.18 9.76
C GLY A 323 5.47 3.97 8.97
N ASN A 324 5.60 5.28 9.18
CA ASN A 324 6.71 6.06 8.63
C ASN A 324 7.88 6.25 9.60
N ASN A 325 7.93 5.44 10.64
CA ASN A 325 9.04 5.36 11.60
C ASN A 325 9.34 6.65 12.37
N ILE A 326 8.34 7.48 12.67
CA ILE A 326 8.57 8.66 13.50
C ILE A 326 9.14 8.29 14.89
N ARG A 327 8.79 7.12 15.42
CA ARG A 327 9.32 6.56 16.66
C ARG A 327 10.84 6.40 16.68
N GLN A 328 11.47 6.14 15.53
CA GLN A 328 12.93 6.02 15.44
C GLN A 328 13.67 7.32 15.77
N GLY A 329 13.00 8.45 15.79
CA GLY A 329 13.56 9.71 16.30
C GLY A 329 13.93 9.65 17.79
N LEU A 330 13.35 8.70 18.56
CA LEU A 330 13.54 8.51 20.02
C LEU A 330 13.76 7.04 20.35
N LYS A 331 14.80 6.42 19.80
CA LYS A 331 15.07 4.97 19.78
C LYS A 331 14.78 4.17 21.07
N ASP A 332 14.71 4.78 22.24
CA ASP A 332 14.62 4.09 23.53
C ASP A 332 13.58 4.68 24.51
N ALA A 333 12.72 5.62 24.06
CA ALA A 333 11.88 6.39 24.97
C ALA A 333 10.37 6.42 24.62
N PHE A 334 9.90 5.60 23.67
CA PHE A 334 8.49 5.52 23.32
C PHE A 334 7.91 4.15 23.70
N ASP A 335 6.64 4.16 24.09
CA ASP A 335 5.89 2.97 24.52
C ASP A 335 4.50 2.94 23.88
N PHE A 336 4.37 3.39 22.62
CA PHE A 336 3.15 3.22 21.85
C PHE A 336 3.42 2.36 20.61
N PRO A 337 2.45 1.51 20.21
CA PRO A 337 2.63 0.54 19.12
C PRO A 337 2.59 1.20 17.75
N GLY A 338 3.08 0.48 16.74
CA GLY A 338 2.67 0.67 15.35
C GLY A 338 1.22 0.23 15.12
N PHE A 339 0.60 0.70 14.05
CA PHE A 339 -0.79 0.38 13.73
C PHE A 339 -1.03 -1.12 13.48
N VAL A 340 -0.02 -1.84 12.97
CA VAL A 340 -0.17 -3.26 12.65
C VAL A 340 -0.33 -4.11 13.92
N PRO A 341 0.59 -4.08 14.91
CA PRO A 341 0.38 -4.83 16.14
C PRO A 341 -0.84 -4.36 16.94
N ALA A 342 -1.21 -3.07 16.82
CA ALA A 342 -2.35 -2.53 17.54
C ALA A 342 -3.70 -2.97 16.95
N TYR A 343 -3.86 -2.95 15.62
CA TYR A 343 -5.18 -3.07 15.00
C TYR A 343 -5.26 -4.10 13.87
N ILE A 344 -4.18 -4.34 13.13
CA ILE A 344 -4.21 -5.15 11.92
C ILE A 344 -3.83 -6.62 12.18
N ARG A 345 -3.05 -6.90 13.22
CA ARG A 345 -2.59 -8.27 13.54
C ARG A 345 -3.71 -9.30 13.64
N PRO A 346 -4.85 -9.03 14.31
CA PRO A 346 -5.96 -9.98 14.35
C PRO A 346 -6.52 -10.31 12.96
N LEU A 347 -6.58 -9.32 12.07
CA LEU A 347 -7.02 -9.51 10.68
C LEU A 347 -6.02 -10.39 9.92
N PHE A 348 -4.73 -10.12 10.06
CA PHE A 348 -3.65 -10.90 9.45
C PHE A 348 -3.64 -12.36 9.91
N CYS A 349 -3.99 -12.64 11.17
CA CYS A 349 -4.16 -13.98 11.68
C CYS A 349 -5.22 -14.79 10.93
N ARG A 350 -6.19 -14.13 10.32
CA ARG A 350 -7.26 -14.75 9.50
C ARG A 350 -6.99 -14.64 8.00
N GLY A 351 -5.79 -14.22 7.60
CA GLY A 351 -5.43 -13.98 6.20
C GLY A 351 -6.21 -12.82 5.58
N ILE A 352 -6.89 -12.00 6.41
CA ILE A 352 -7.60 -10.81 5.95
C ILE A 352 -6.59 -9.72 5.65
N GLY A 353 -6.61 -9.26 4.42
CA GLY A 353 -5.70 -8.23 3.93
C GLY A 353 -6.09 -7.73 2.55
N PRO A 354 -5.26 -6.89 1.94
CA PRO A 354 -5.58 -6.18 0.70
C PRO A 354 -5.77 -7.15 -0.46
N PHE A 355 -6.96 -7.12 -1.03
CA PHE A 355 -7.37 -7.84 -2.24
C PHE A 355 -7.80 -6.81 -3.26
N ARG A 356 -7.07 -6.71 -4.37
CA ARG A 356 -7.31 -5.68 -5.39
C ARG A 356 -7.52 -6.30 -6.76
N TRP A 357 -8.33 -5.61 -7.57
CA TRP A 357 -8.53 -6.01 -8.96
C TRP A 357 -8.63 -4.79 -9.88
N ALA A 358 -8.28 -4.99 -11.14
CA ALA A 358 -8.36 -3.98 -12.18
C ALA A 358 -9.06 -4.53 -13.42
N ALA A 359 -9.89 -3.71 -14.05
CA ALA A 359 -10.62 -4.05 -15.27
C ALA A 359 -9.77 -3.69 -16.51
N LEU A 360 -9.33 -4.70 -17.24
CA LEU A 360 -8.53 -4.51 -18.46
C LEU A 360 -9.35 -3.91 -19.61
N SER A 361 -10.67 -3.88 -19.48
CA SER A 361 -11.57 -3.19 -20.43
C SER A 361 -11.35 -1.69 -20.46
N GLY A 362 -10.91 -1.08 -19.35
CA GLY A 362 -10.93 0.36 -19.17
C GLY A 362 -12.33 0.93 -18.87
N ASP A 363 -13.34 0.08 -18.73
CA ASP A 363 -14.72 0.48 -18.44
C ASP A 363 -15.00 0.45 -16.92
N PRO A 364 -15.32 1.59 -16.29
CA PRO A 364 -15.74 1.66 -14.90
C PRO A 364 -16.91 0.74 -14.54
N GLU A 365 -17.82 0.47 -15.48
CA GLU A 365 -18.97 -0.41 -15.24
C GLU A 365 -18.55 -1.84 -14.89
N ASP A 366 -17.43 -2.33 -15.41
CA ASP A 366 -16.93 -3.65 -15.05
C ASP A 366 -16.50 -3.71 -13.57
N ILE A 367 -15.98 -2.60 -13.01
CA ILE A 367 -15.72 -2.51 -11.56
C ILE A 367 -17.01 -2.44 -10.77
N TYR A 368 -18.01 -1.69 -11.21
CA TYR A 368 -19.28 -1.59 -10.49
C TYR A 368 -20.05 -2.92 -10.49
N LYS A 369 -19.97 -3.70 -11.57
CA LYS A 369 -20.52 -5.08 -11.61
C LYS A 369 -19.77 -6.02 -10.66
N THR A 370 -18.45 -5.95 -10.61
CA THR A 370 -17.66 -6.74 -9.67
C THR A 370 -17.88 -6.30 -8.21
N ASP A 371 -18.03 -5.00 -7.90
CA ASP A 371 -18.46 -4.52 -6.59
C ASP A 371 -19.80 -5.13 -6.16
N ALA A 372 -20.78 -5.17 -7.07
CA ALA A 372 -22.08 -5.78 -6.81
C ALA A 372 -21.96 -7.30 -6.56
N LYS A 373 -21.11 -8.00 -7.31
CA LYS A 373 -20.83 -9.43 -7.12
C LYS A 373 -20.15 -9.71 -5.78
N VAL A 374 -19.23 -8.87 -5.34
CA VAL A 374 -18.62 -8.97 -4.01
C VAL A 374 -19.69 -8.85 -2.92
N LYS A 375 -20.59 -7.88 -3.02
CA LYS A 375 -21.70 -7.70 -2.08
C LYS A 375 -22.67 -8.87 -2.07
N GLU A 376 -22.94 -9.47 -3.23
CA GLU A 376 -23.78 -10.67 -3.35
C GLU A 376 -23.16 -11.85 -2.60
N ILE A 377 -21.87 -12.11 -2.80
CA ILE A 377 -21.14 -13.24 -2.19
C ILE A 377 -20.96 -13.02 -0.68
N LEU A 378 -20.73 -11.80 -0.26
CA LEU A 378 -20.49 -11.42 1.14
C LEU A 378 -21.68 -10.60 1.69
N SER A 379 -22.90 -11.12 1.51
CA SER A 379 -24.15 -10.40 1.82
C SER A 379 -24.27 -9.91 3.26
N GLU A 380 -23.63 -10.59 4.21
CA GLU A 380 -23.69 -10.25 5.63
C GLU A 380 -22.61 -9.24 6.06
N ASP A 381 -21.61 -8.96 5.22
CA ASP A 381 -20.50 -8.06 5.54
C ASP A 381 -20.86 -6.59 5.27
N LYS A 382 -21.62 -6.00 6.19
CA LYS A 382 -22.05 -4.60 6.08
C LYS A 382 -20.89 -3.61 6.05
N HIS A 383 -19.79 -3.93 6.74
CA HIS A 383 -18.60 -3.09 6.75
C HIS A 383 -17.99 -2.99 5.34
N LEU A 384 -17.82 -4.14 4.68
CA LEU A 384 -17.35 -4.20 3.31
C LEU A 384 -18.31 -3.52 2.33
N HIS A 385 -19.63 -3.69 2.52
CA HIS A 385 -20.63 -3.00 1.69
C HIS A 385 -20.49 -1.48 1.80
N ASN A 386 -20.36 -0.95 3.01
CA ASN A 386 -20.14 0.49 3.23
C ASN A 386 -18.88 1.00 2.54
N TRP A 387 -17.78 0.24 2.63
CA TRP A 387 -16.55 0.59 1.93
C TRP A 387 -16.77 0.69 0.42
N LEU A 388 -17.38 -0.32 -0.21
CA LEU A 388 -17.59 -0.36 -1.66
C LEU A 388 -18.52 0.77 -2.13
N ASP A 389 -19.56 1.10 -1.36
CA ASP A 389 -20.47 2.21 -1.68
C ASP A 389 -19.75 3.56 -1.61
N MET A 390 -19.03 3.81 -0.53
CA MET A 390 -18.26 5.05 -0.38
C MET A 390 -17.12 5.16 -1.42
N ALA A 391 -16.44 4.03 -1.74
CA ALA A 391 -15.41 4.01 -2.76
C ALA A 391 -15.96 4.39 -4.14
N ARG A 392 -17.17 3.92 -4.48
CA ARG A 392 -17.85 4.30 -5.71
C ARG A 392 -18.13 5.81 -5.80
N GLU A 393 -18.50 6.44 -4.70
CA GLU A 393 -18.86 7.86 -4.64
C GLU A 393 -17.65 8.79 -4.51
N ARG A 394 -16.64 8.37 -3.74
CA ARG A 394 -15.55 9.25 -3.28
C ARG A 394 -14.24 9.05 -4.02
N ILE A 395 -13.99 7.88 -4.59
CA ILE A 395 -12.71 7.54 -5.21
C ILE A 395 -12.83 7.55 -6.74
N ALA A 396 -12.16 8.51 -7.37
CA ALA A 396 -11.99 8.54 -8.81
C ALA A 396 -10.96 7.49 -9.25
N PHE A 397 -11.22 6.81 -10.36
CA PHE A 397 -10.25 5.90 -10.96
C PHE A 397 -9.06 6.67 -11.53
N GLN A 398 -7.89 6.09 -11.38
CA GLN A 398 -6.64 6.56 -11.93
C GLN A 398 -6.12 5.50 -12.92
N GLY A 399 -6.06 5.85 -14.21
CA GLY A 399 -5.75 4.88 -15.27
C GLY A 399 -6.84 3.83 -15.44
N LEU A 400 -6.47 2.54 -15.53
CA LEU A 400 -7.43 1.45 -15.61
C LEU A 400 -8.30 1.42 -14.35
N PRO A 401 -9.64 1.28 -14.51
CA PRO A 401 -10.53 1.18 -13.36
C PRO A 401 -10.16 0.01 -12.45
N ALA A 402 -10.13 0.27 -11.15
CA ALA A 402 -9.68 -0.70 -10.17
C ALA A 402 -10.44 -0.57 -8.85
N ARG A 403 -10.44 -1.63 -8.07
CA ARG A 403 -10.98 -1.66 -6.72
C ARG A 403 -10.07 -2.46 -5.78
N ILE A 404 -10.19 -2.16 -4.51
CA ILE A 404 -9.58 -2.92 -3.43
C ILE A 404 -10.61 -3.13 -2.32
N CYS A 405 -10.54 -4.26 -1.64
CA CYS A 405 -11.20 -4.51 -0.37
C CYS A 405 -10.33 -5.45 0.48
N TRP A 406 -10.63 -5.57 1.77
CA TRP A 406 -9.93 -6.52 2.63
C TRP A 406 -10.78 -7.75 2.86
N VAL A 407 -10.26 -8.89 2.43
CA VAL A 407 -10.90 -10.21 2.57
C VAL A 407 -9.86 -11.29 2.87
N GLY A 408 -10.30 -12.34 3.55
CA GLY A 408 -9.43 -13.34 4.13
C GLY A 408 -9.38 -14.68 3.39
N LEU A 409 -8.77 -15.64 4.08
CA LEU A 409 -8.74 -17.03 3.65
C LEU A 409 -10.17 -17.59 3.54
N GLY A 410 -10.42 -18.41 2.53
CA GLY A 410 -11.74 -18.98 2.27
C GLY A 410 -12.67 -18.08 1.45
N VAL A 411 -12.31 -16.81 1.21
CA VAL A 411 -13.11 -15.82 0.47
C VAL A 411 -12.49 -15.46 -0.88
N ARG A 412 -11.19 -15.13 -0.92
CA ARG A 412 -10.52 -14.59 -2.13
C ARG A 412 -10.72 -15.47 -3.36
N HIS A 413 -10.58 -16.78 -3.23
CA HIS A 413 -10.77 -17.71 -4.35
C HIS A 413 -12.21 -17.75 -4.86
N LYS A 414 -13.22 -17.57 -3.99
CA LYS A 414 -14.63 -17.50 -4.39
C LYS A 414 -14.89 -16.27 -5.23
N LEU A 415 -14.34 -15.12 -4.81
CA LEU A 415 -14.44 -13.88 -5.58
C LEU A 415 -13.74 -14.00 -6.93
N GLY A 416 -12.52 -14.54 -6.96
CA GLY A 416 -11.77 -14.75 -8.19
C GLY A 416 -12.47 -15.67 -9.18
N LEU A 417 -13.05 -16.78 -8.71
CA LEU A 417 -13.84 -17.69 -9.55
C LEU A 417 -15.11 -17.02 -10.07
N ALA A 418 -15.77 -16.22 -9.25
CA ALA A 418 -16.96 -15.46 -9.68
C ALA A 418 -16.59 -14.43 -10.77
N PHE A 419 -15.48 -13.69 -10.61
CA PHE A 419 -15.02 -12.75 -11.62
C PHE A 419 -14.64 -13.48 -12.93
N ASN A 420 -13.99 -14.65 -12.83
CA ASN A 420 -13.67 -15.45 -14.00
C ASN A 420 -14.93 -15.93 -14.75
N GLU A 421 -15.98 -16.31 -14.01
CA GLU A 421 -17.28 -16.68 -14.61
C GLU A 421 -17.95 -15.47 -15.28
N MET A 422 -17.91 -14.28 -14.67
CA MET A 422 -18.46 -13.07 -15.27
C MET A 422 -17.75 -12.69 -16.57
N VAL A 423 -16.43 -12.95 -16.68
CA VAL A 423 -15.70 -12.80 -17.94
C VAL A 423 -16.15 -13.84 -18.95
N ARG A 424 -16.27 -15.11 -18.55
CA ARG A 424 -16.69 -16.23 -19.42
C ARG A 424 -18.07 -16.01 -20.02
N THR A 425 -19.01 -15.51 -19.25
CA THR A 425 -20.38 -15.25 -19.67
C THR A 425 -20.57 -13.95 -20.46
N GLY A 426 -19.53 -13.10 -20.53
CA GLY A 426 -19.59 -11.80 -21.19
C GLY A 426 -20.33 -10.74 -20.37
N GLU A 427 -20.55 -10.98 -19.07
CA GLU A 427 -21.06 -9.96 -18.15
C GLU A 427 -20.04 -8.83 -17.96
N LEU A 428 -18.74 -9.16 -17.93
CA LEU A 428 -17.64 -8.21 -18.02
C LEU A 428 -17.13 -8.09 -19.45
N SER A 429 -16.74 -6.88 -19.83
CA SER A 429 -16.35 -6.54 -21.20
C SER A 429 -14.98 -7.08 -21.61
N ALA A 430 -14.09 -7.34 -20.63
CA ALA A 430 -12.75 -7.89 -20.82
C ALA A 430 -12.26 -8.55 -19.50
N PRO A 431 -11.13 -9.26 -19.53
CA PRO A 431 -10.54 -9.85 -18.34
C PRO A 431 -10.29 -8.90 -17.18
N ILE A 432 -10.28 -9.49 -15.99
CA ILE A 432 -9.91 -8.84 -14.72
C ILE A 432 -8.55 -9.39 -14.27
N VAL A 433 -7.68 -8.53 -13.79
CA VAL A 433 -6.51 -8.95 -13.01
C VAL A 433 -6.77 -8.82 -11.53
N ILE A 434 -6.40 -9.83 -10.77
CA ILE A 434 -6.47 -9.83 -9.30
C ILE A 434 -5.05 -9.87 -8.76
N GLY A 435 -4.75 -8.96 -7.84
CA GLY A 435 -3.51 -8.94 -7.10
C GLY A 435 -3.77 -8.54 -5.66
N ARG A 436 -2.69 -8.20 -4.96
CA ARG A 436 -2.78 -7.68 -3.61
C ARG A 436 -1.65 -6.70 -3.33
N ASP A 437 -1.71 -6.02 -2.22
CA ASP A 437 -0.57 -5.26 -1.73
C ASP A 437 0.55 -6.21 -1.28
N HIS A 438 1.78 -5.78 -1.41
CA HIS A 438 2.94 -6.51 -0.91
C HIS A 438 3.01 -6.56 0.62
N LEU A 439 2.20 -5.79 1.31
CA LEU A 439 2.07 -5.72 2.76
C LEU A 439 1.01 -6.69 3.32
N ASP A 440 0.60 -7.67 2.53
CA ASP A 440 -0.36 -8.69 2.94
C ASP A 440 0.23 -9.66 3.96
N SER A 441 -0.62 -10.34 4.69
CA SER A 441 -0.30 -11.12 5.90
C SER A 441 0.81 -12.17 5.76
N GLY A 442 0.94 -12.79 4.57
CA GLY A 442 1.94 -13.85 4.31
C GLY A 442 3.13 -13.40 3.47
N SER A 443 3.13 -12.18 2.98
CA SER A 443 4.02 -11.77 1.88
C SER A 443 5.15 -10.83 2.27
N VAL A 444 5.31 -10.51 3.55
CA VAL A 444 6.23 -9.47 4.00
C VAL A 444 6.99 -9.87 5.25
N ALA A 445 8.24 -9.43 5.35
CA ALA A 445 9.02 -9.34 6.58
C ALA A 445 9.49 -7.89 6.71
N SER A 446 8.95 -7.17 7.70
CA SER A 446 9.17 -5.75 7.92
C SER A 446 9.05 -5.45 9.42
N PRO A 447 10.14 -5.60 10.20
CA PRO A 447 10.14 -5.48 11.65
C PRO A 447 9.63 -4.14 12.19
N ASN A 448 9.76 -3.09 11.38
CA ASN A 448 9.34 -1.73 11.76
C ASN A 448 7.89 -1.42 11.39
N ARG A 449 7.13 -2.37 10.80
CA ARG A 449 5.75 -2.13 10.38
C ARG A 449 4.90 -3.40 10.38
N GLU A 450 4.86 -4.18 9.30
CA GLU A 450 3.91 -5.29 9.14
C GLU A 450 4.20 -6.48 10.05
N THR A 451 5.46 -6.72 10.37
CA THR A 451 5.87 -7.82 11.27
C THR A 451 6.46 -7.33 12.58
N GLU A 452 6.12 -6.09 12.97
CA GLU A 452 6.47 -5.54 14.27
C GLU A 452 5.84 -6.37 15.39
N ALA A 453 6.64 -6.70 16.40
CA ALA A 453 6.21 -7.39 17.61
C ALA A 453 5.48 -8.73 17.34
N MET A 454 6.04 -9.57 16.49
CA MET A 454 5.55 -10.94 16.32
C MET A 454 5.66 -11.70 17.66
N LYS A 455 4.63 -12.49 17.98
CA LYS A 455 4.50 -13.17 19.28
C LYS A 455 5.70 -14.06 19.62
N ASP A 456 6.35 -14.63 18.61
CA ASP A 456 7.52 -15.51 18.72
C ASP A 456 8.87 -14.80 18.50
N GLY A 457 8.86 -13.50 18.19
CA GLY A 457 10.06 -12.71 17.87
C GLY A 457 10.59 -12.89 16.44
N SER A 458 9.82 -13.49 15.54
CA SER A 458 10.20 -13.73 14.14
C SER A 458 10.08 -12.51 13.22
N ASP A 459 10.06 -11.30 13.76
CA ASP A 459 9.83 -10.03 13.05
C ASP A 459 10.68 -9.87 11.79
N ALA A 460 11.96 -10.24 11.87
CA ALA A 460 12.93 -10.06 10.79
C ALA A 460 13.20 -11.33 9.96
N VAL A 461 12.44 -12.40 10.17
CA VAL A 461 12.63 -13.65 9.41
C VAL A 461 12.04 -13.50 8.01
N SER A 462 12.89 -13.38 7.01
CA SER A 462 12.46 -13.16 5.62
C SER A 462 12.19 -14.43 4.81
N ASP A 463 12.30 -15.62 5.40
CA ASP A 463 11.91 -16.88 4.77
C ASP A 463 10.42 -16.86 4.34
N TRP A 464 9.56 -16.19 5.12
CA TRP A 464 8.13 -16.15 4.89
C TRP A 464 7.74 -15.51 3.54
N PRO A 465 8.17 -14.29 3.17
CA PRO A 465 7.88 -13.74 1.84
C PRO A 465 8.56 -14.52 0.71
N LEU A 466 9.70 -15.16 0.95
CA LEU A 466 10.36 -16.03 -0.03
C LEU A 466 9.51 -17.28 -0.29
N LEU A 467 9.04 -17.96 0.76
CA LEU A 467 8.13 -19.12 0.66
C LEU A 467 6.80 -18.73 0.00
N ASN A 468 6.27 -17.54 0.32
CA ASN A 468 5.07 -17.03 -0.33
C ASN A 468 5.26 -16.87 -1.84
N ALA A 469 6.37 -16.27 -2.29
CA ALA A 469 6.68 -16.12 -3.72
C ALA A 469 6.84 -17.49 -4.41
N LEU A 470 7.57 -18.42 -3.79
CA LEU A 470 7.78 -19.78 -4.31
C LEU A 470 6.44 -20.54 -4.43
N LEU A 471 5.60 -20.46 -3.40
CA LEU A 471 4.28 -21.12 -3.41
C LEU A 471 3.36 -20.51 -4.47
N ASN A 472 3.31 -19.19 -4.61
CA ASN A 472 2.51 -18.54 -5.64
C ASN A 472 2.98 -18.91 -7.06
N THR A 473 4.30 -19.07 -7.26
CA THR A 473 4.89 -19.60 -8.51
C THR A 473 4.42 -21.04 -8.76
N ALA A 474 4.52 -21.92 -7.76
CA ALA A 474 4.07 -23.30 -7.87
C ALA A 474 2.56 -23.43 -8.04
N SER A 475 1.78 -22.48 -7.53
CA SER A 475 0.31 -22.46 -7.64
C SER A 475 -0.20 -22.00 -9.01
N GLY A 476 0.62 -21.33 -9.81
CA GLY A 476 0.26 -20.91 -11.16
C GLY A 476 -0.27 -19.47 -11.25
N ALA A 477 0.22 -18.56 -10.41
CA ALA A 477 -0.01 -17.12 -10.57
C ALA A 477 0.44 -16.63 -11.96
N THR A 478 -0.20 -15.59 -12.50
CA THR A 478 0.15 -15.07 -13.83
C THR A 478 1.51 -14.38 -13.81
N TRP A 479 1.80 -13.60 -12.76
CA TRP A 479 3.15 -13.15 -12.45
C TRP A 479 3.40 -13.05 -10.96
N VAL A 480 4.66 -13.23 -10.57
CA VAL A 480 5.13 -13.23 -9.19
C VAL A 480 6.36 -12.34 -9.08
N SER A 481 6.51 -11.67 -7.96
CA SER A 481 7.62 -10.76 -7.73
C SER A 481 8.17 -10.88 -6.32
N LEU A 482 9.48 -10.61 -6.19
CA LEU A 482 10.18 -10.54 -4.92
C LEU A 482 10.99 -9.25 -4.86
N HIS A 483 10.86 -8.51 -3.76
CA HIS A 483 11.45 -7.19 -3.60
C HIS A 483 12.16 -7.04 -2.26
N HIS A 484 13.15 -6.16 -2.25
CA HIS A 484 13.80 -5.69 -1.04
C HIS A 484 13.66 -4.17 -0.94
N GLY A 485 13.49 -3.67 0.25
CA GLY A 485 13.14 -2.27 0.49
C GLY A 485 11.63 -2.07 0.35
N GLY A 486 11.16 -0.90 0.44
CA GLY A 486 9.76 -0.55 0.45
C GLY A 486 9.58 0.76 1.21
N GLY A 487 8.40 1.08 1.68
CA GLY A 487 8.13 2.32 2.40
C GLY A 487 8.96 2.55 3.67
N VAL A 488 9.61 1.52 4.21
CA VAL A 488 10.51 1.59 5.38
C VAL A 488 11.99 1.69 5.02
N GLY A 489 12.34 1.56 3.74
CA GLY A 489 13.70 1.76 3.23
C GLY A 489 14.49 0.49 2.96
N MET A 490 15.64 0.67 2.30
CA MET A 490 16.59 -0.40 1.96
C MET A 490 17.13 -1.07 3.22
N GLY A 491 17.12 -2.40 3.27
CA GLY A 491 17.60 -3.20 4.39
C GLY A 491 16.56 -3.45 5.50
N PHE A 492 15.36 -2.87 5.41
CA PHE A 492 14.35 -2.93 6.46
C PHE A 492 13.11 -3.75 6.12
N SER A 493 12.96 -4.24 4.89
CA SER A 493 11.86 -5.12 4.52
C SER A 493 12.18 -5.97 3.30
N GLN A 494 11.62 -7.20 3.28
CA GLN A 494 11.47 -8.03 2.07
C GLN A 494 10.02 -8.40 1.91
N HIS A 495 9.55 -8.41 0.67
CA HIS A 495 8.15 -8.66 0.38
C HIS A 495 7.96 -9.25 -1.02
N SER A 496 6.84 -9.95 -1.21
CA SER A 496 6.48 -10.60 -2.47
C SER A 496 5.15 -10.09 -3.00
N GLY A 497 5.02 -10.11 -4.32
CA GLY A 497 3.81 -9.80 -5.05
C GLY A 497 3.28 -11.02 -5.80
N MET A 498 1.97 -11.07 -5.94
CA MET A 498 1.24 -12.08 -6.69
C MET A 498 0.13 -11.41 -7.50
N VAL A 499 0.02 -11.76 -8.78
CA VAL A 499 -1.10 -11.33 -9.62
C VAL A 499 -1.58 -12.51 -10.47
N ILE A 500 -2.91 -12.62 -10.60
CA ILE A 500 -3.56 -13.63 -11.44
C ILE A 500 -4.60 -13.01 -12.36
N CYS A 501 -4.62 -13.47 -13.61
CA CYS A 501 -5.59 -13.05 -14.62
C CYS A 501 -6.82 -13.96 -14.61
N CYS A 502 -8.00 -13.36 -14.56
CA CYS A 502 -9.31 -13.99 -14.79
C CYS A 502 -9.67 -13.76 -16.26
N ASP A 503 -9.33 -14.70 -17.13
CA ASP A 503 -9.52 -14.60 -18.59
C ASP A 503 -10.76 -15.35 -19.10
N GLY A 504 -11.58 -15.89 -18.19
CA GLY A 504 -12.79 -16.63 -18.50
C GLY A 504 -12.58 -18.11 -18.83
N THR A 505 -11.33 -18.60 -18.84
CA THR A 505 -11.04 -19.99 -19.19
C THR A 505 -11.17 -20.95 -18.00
N ALA A 506 -11.37 -22.26 -18.29
CA ALA A 506 -11.32 -23.31 -17.28
C ALA A 506 -9.91 -23.49 -16.67
N ASP A 507 -8.87 -23.19 -17.43
CA ASP A 507 -7.50 -23.16 -16.93
C ASP A 507 -7.29 -22.04 -15.90
N ALA A 508 -7.91 -20.89 -16.10
CA ALA A 508 -7.92 -19.82 -15.10
C ALA A 508 -8.64 -20.24 -13.83
N ASP A 509 -9.82 -20.90 -13.90
CA ASP A 509 -10.53 -21.40 -12.72
C ASP A 509 -9.62 -22.26 -11.83
N ARG A 510 -8.91 -23.20 -12.42
CA ARG A 510 -8.01 -24.11 -11.70
C ARG A 510 -6.86 -23.37 -11.00
N ARG A 511 -6.27 -22.38 -11.67
CA ARG A 511 -5.18 -21.57 -11.12
C ARG A 511 -5.68 -20.59 -10.06
N ILE A 512 -6.79 -19.91 -10.32
CA ILE A 512 -7.43 -18.98 -9.37
C ILE A 512 -7.76 -19.69 -8.06
N ALA A 513 -8.37 -20.88 -8.14
CA ALA A 513 -8.73 -21.66 -6.96
C ALA A 513 -7.49 -21.97 -6.09
N ARG A 514 -6.34 -22.32 -6.69
CA ARG A 514 -5.11 -22.61 -5.95
C ARG A 514 -4.44 -21.34 -5.42
N VAL A 515 -4.20 -20.37 -6.29
CA VAL A 515 -3.43 -19.16 -5.96
C VAL A 515 -4.13 -18.35 -4.88
N LEU A 516 -5.43 -18.08 -5.05
CA LEU A 516 -6.20 -17.24 -4.12
C LEU A 516 -6.62 -17.97 -2.83
N TRP A 517 -6.37 -19.27 -2.75
CA TRP A 517 -6.41 -20.03 -1.51
C TRP A 517 -5.04 -20.03 -0.83
N ASN A 518 -3.98 -20.42 -1.54
CA ASN A 518 -2.65 -20.62 -0.99
C ASN A 518 -2.00 -19.32 -0.50
N ASP A 519 -2.19 -18.24 -1.23
CA ASP A 519 -1.59 -16.95 -0.90
C ASP A 519 -2.00 -16.43 0.49
N PRO A 520 -3.30 -16.24 0.82
CA PRO A 520 -3.71 -15.84 2.16
C PRO A 520 -3.45 -16.94 3.20
N ALA A 521 -3.45 -18.22 2.82
CA ALA A 521 -3.12 -19.32 3.73
C ALA A 521 -1.69 -19.23 4.29
N THR A 522 -0.72 -18.70 3.53
CA THR A 522 0.63 -18.47 4.04
C THR A 522 0.66 -17.45 5.18
N GLY A 523 -0.24 -16.47 5.17
CA GLY A 523 -0.40 -15.53 6.27
C GLY A 523 -0.96 -16.19 7.53
N VAL A 524 -2.00 -17.00 7.38
CA VAL A 524 -2.56 -17.78 8.49
C VAL A 524 -1.52 -18.75 9.05
N MET A 525 -0.84 -19.50 8.19
CA MET A 525 0.23 -20.44 8.57
C MET A 525 1.32 -19.75 9.40
N ARG A 526 1.85 -18.64 8.92
CA ARG A 526 2.90 -17.88 9.59
C ARG A 526 2.49 -17.41 10.99
N HIS A 527 1.26 -16.88 11.13
CA HIS A 527 0.76 -16.43 12.42
C HIS A 527 0.40 -17.58 13.35
N ALA A 528 -0.07 -18.71 12.82
CA ALA A 528 -0.27 -19.93 13.59
C ALA A 528 1.06 -20.50 14.12
N ASP A 529 2.11 -20.50 13.29
CA ASP A 529 3.47 -20.91 13.70
C ASP A 529 4.02 -20.00 14.81
N ALA A 530 3.74 -18.70 14.74
CA ALA A 530 4.09 -17.74 15.78
C ALA A 530 3.22 -17.87 17.06
N GLY A 531 2.22 -18.74 17.08
CA GLY A 531 1.41 -19.05 18.26
C GLY A 531 0.24 -18.11 18.51
N TYR A 532 -0.30 -17.44 17.48
CA TYR A 532 -1.53 -16.65 17.58
C TYR A 532 -2.76 -17.56 17.55
N ASP A 533 -3.60 -17.48 18.59
CA ASP A 533 -4.80 -18.31 18.71
C ASP A 533 -5.81 -18.09 17.58
N ASP A 534 -6.05 -16.84 17.19
CA ASP A 534 -6.92 -16.49 16.05
C ASP A 534 -6.48 -17.14 14.74
N ALA A 535 -5.17 -17.30 14.54
CA ALA A 535 -4.61 -17.95 13.36
C ALA A 535 -4.76 -19.48 13.43
N LEU A 536 -4.58 -20.06 14.62
CA LEU A 536 -4.82 -21.49 14.86
C LEU A 536 -6.29 -21.84 14.63
N ASP A 537 -7.22 -21.01 15.09
CA ASP A 537 -8.65 -21.20 14.88
C ASP A 537 -9.01 -21.05 13.40
N CYS A 538 -8.52 -20.02 12.72
CA CYS A 538 -8.71 -19.86 11.29
C CYS A 538 -8.16 -21.05 10.49
N ALA A 539 -6.99 -21.58 10.88
CA ALA A 539 -6.40 -22.74 10.23
C ALA A 539 -7.28 -23.99 10.39
N ARG A 540 -7.83 -24.23 11.59
CA ARG A 540 -8.78 -25.35 11.86
C ARG A 540 -10.07 -25.20 11.07
N GLU A 541 -10.68 -24.02 11.08
CA GLU A 541 -11.90 -23.69 10.35
C GLU A 541 -11.79 -23.96 8.85
N ASN A 542 -10.60 -23.70 8.28
CA ASN A 542 -10.32 -23.87 6.86
C ASN A 542 -9.62 -25.20 6.53
N GLY A 543 -9.37 -26.06 7.49
CA GLY A 543 -8.76 -27.37 7.26
C GLY A 543 -7.32 -27.29 6.75
N LEU A 544 -6.54 -26.29 7.18
CA LEU A 544 -5.12 -26.20 6.82
C LEU A 544 -4.34 -27.33 7.48
N ASN A 545 -3.49 -27.99 6.69
CA ASN A 545 -2.54 -28.97 7.20
C ASN A 545 -1.24 -28.26 7.60
N LEU A 546 -1.02 -28.09 8.87
CA LEU A 546 0.16 -27.44 9.47
C LEU A 546 0.94 -28.46 10.31
N PRO A 547 1.87 -29.24 9.71
CA PRO A 547 2.59 -30.28 10.41
C PRO A 547 3.32 -29.78 11.66
N GLY A 548 3.08 -30.43 12.80
CA GLY A 548 3.68 -30.04 14.10
C GLY A 548 2.94 -28.92 14.85
N ILE A 549 1.87 -28.36 14.25
CA ILE A 549 1.04 -27.32 14.85
C ILE A 549 -0.42 -27.80 14.99
N LEU A 550 -0.99 -28.35 13.92
CA LEU A 550 -2.36 -28.90 13.85
C LEU A 550 -2.35 -30.32 13.31
#